data_64298ce2efc10ba4441ad9265a76c15e
#
_entry.id   64298ce2efc10ba4441ad9265a76c15e
#
_cell.length_a   1.000
_cell.length_b   1.000
_cell.length_c   1.000
_cell.angle_alpha   90.00
_cell.angle_beta   90.00
_cell.angle_gamma   90.00
#
_symmetry.space_group_name_H-M   'P 1'
#
loop_
_entity.id
_entity.type
_entity.pdbx_description
1 polymer ?
#
loop_
_entity_poly.entity_id
_entity_poly.type
_entity_poly.pdbx_seq_one_letter_code
_entity_poly.pdbx_strand_id
1 'polypeptide(L)'
;MLKMTTPSDVKTDQGTDVKTDIKTDESSLGWRAALPDDLKNHELVKGYTKPGDAIRDYVKIKGESANYIKPLTEQSTPEEKAAYYAKLGRPEKPEGYEFTKPEGLPDEMFNPKLAGDFAQFLYEKGAPKSLAQDIYKWYNQMVVDSNKTAKDQEAQQVVAEKQKTEEVLNKLKNEWVGDKFEANKAIAVEAF
;
A
#
# COMPACT_ATOMS: atom_id res chain seq x y z
N MET A 1 -17.87 24.58 22.52
CA MET A 1 -18.89 23.59 22.93
C MET A 1 -19.61 23.11 21.68
N LEU A 2 -19.18 22.00 21.09
CA LEU A 2 -19.88 21.36 19.98
C LEU A 2 -20.77 20.25 20.58
N LYS A 3 -22.08 20.36 20.33
CA LYS A 3 -23.07 19.34 20.69
C LYS A 3 -22.94 18.17 19.72
N MET A 4 -22.59 16.99 20.24
CA MET A 4 -22.75 15.72 19.56
C MET A 4 -24.23 15.35 19.54
N THR A 5 -24.83 15.25 18.37
CA THR A 5 -26.14 14.64 18.14
C THR A 5 -25.95 13.15 17.90
N THR A 6 -26.53 12.35 18.77
CA THR A 6 -26.67 10.90 18.62
C THR A 6 -27.75 10.60 17.58
N PRO A 7 -27.57 9.59 16.69
CA PRO A 7 -28.66 9.12 15.84
C PRO A 7 -29.58 8.19 16.66
N SER A 8 -30.82 8.62 16.79
CA SER A 8 -31.90 7.83 17.35
C SER A 8 -32.50 6.87 16.32
N ASP A 9 -32.78 5.66 16.80
CA ASP A 9 -33.86 4.79 16.44
C ASP A 9 -34.07 4.37 14.98
N VAL A 10 -33.37 3.28 14.63
CA VAL A 10 -33.83 2.38 13.57
C VAL A 10 -34.93 1.49 14.20
N LYS A 11 -36.18 1.78 13.86
CA LYS A 11 -37.31 0.88 14.11
C LYS A 11 -37.07 -0.41 13.37
N THR A 12 -36.92 -1.49 14.12
CA THR A 12 -37.05 -2.86 13.65
C THR A 12 -38.46 -3.06 13.15
N ASP A 13 -38.63 -3.06 11.83
CA ASP A 13 -39.84 -3.53 11.18
C ASP A 13 -39.87 -5.05 11.31
N GLN A 14 -40.85 -5.56 12.03
CA GLN A 14 -41.10 -6.98 12.18
C GLN A 14 -41.48 -7.54 10.81
N GLY A 15 -40.60 -8.37 10.27
CA GLY A 15 -40.85 -9.14 9.08
C GLY A 15 -42.11 -9.97 9.26
N THR A 16 -43.16 -9.59 8.55
CA THR A 16 -44.29 -10.47 8.28
C THR A 16 -43.75 -11.68 7.53
N ASP A 17 -43.76 -12.85 8.19
CA ASP A 17 -43.64 -14.17 7.57
C ASP A 17 -44.75 -14.31 6.51
N VAL A 18 -44.49 -13.84 5.31
CA VAL A 18 -45.24 -14.24 4.14
C VAL A 18 -44.74 -15.65 3.79
N LYS A 19 -45.34 -16.66 4.43
CA LYS A 19 -45.37 -18.00 3.86
C LYS A 19 -46.08 -17.90 2.52
N THR A 20 -45.31 -17.61 1.49
CA THR A 20 -45.72 -17.82 0.11
C THR A 20 -45.77 -19.34 -0.05
N ASP A 21 -46.93 -19.94 0.12
CA ASP A 21 -47.20 -21.29 -0.38
C ASP A 21 -47.01 -21.23 -1.91
N ILE A 22 -45.78 -21.36 -2.37
CA ILE A 22 -45.49 -21.63 -3.76
C ILE A 22 -46.04 -23.03 -3.99
N LYS A 23 -47.25 -23.14 -4.50
CA LYS A 23 -47.73 -24.33 -5.16
C LYS A 23 -46.74 -24.61 -6.30
N THR A 24 -45.74 -25.41 -6.03
CA THR A 24 -44.81 -25.90 -7.03
C THR A 24 -45.63 -26.77 -7.96
N ASP A 25 -45.94 -26.25 -9.13
CA ASP A 25 -46.58 -26.99 -10.20
C ASP A 25 -45.67 -28.19 -10.50
N GLU A 26 -46.12 -29.40 -10.16
CA GLU A 26 -45.33 -30.63 -10.36
C GLU A 26 -44.89 -30.79 -11.82
N SER A 27 -45.63 -30.21 -12.77
CA SER A 27 -45.26 -30.15 -14.19
C SER A 27 -43.98 -29.34 -14.41
N SER A 28 -43.70 -28.34 -13.57
CA SER A 28 -42.48 -27.49 -13.66
C SER A 28 -41.19 -28.20 -13.19
N LEU A 29 -41.35 -29.31 -12.46
CA LEU A 29 -40.23 -30.08 -11.93
C LEU A 29 -39.85 -31.32 -12.76
N GLY A 30 -40.70 -31.68 -13.74
CA GLY A 30 -40.53 -32.87 -14.61
C GLY A 30 -39.22 -32.92 -15.36
N TRP A 31 -38.61 -31.74 -15.66
CA TRP A 31 -37.34 -31.67 -16.31
C TRP A 31 -36.19 -32.33 -15.54
N ARG A 32 -36.30 -32.40 -14.19
CA ARG A 32 -35.26 -33.04 -13.36
C ARG A 32 -35.27 -34.54 -13.52
N ALA A 33 -36.41 -35.16 -13.82
CA ALA A 33 -36.50 -36.58 -14.06
C ALA A 33 -35.70 -37.05 -15.27
N ALA A 34 -35.48 -36.12 -16.23
CA ALA A 34 -34.68 -36.40 -17.43
C ALA A 34 -33.15 -36.24 -17.19
N LEU A 35 -32.74 -35.79 -15.99
CA LEU A 35 -31.32 -35.64 -15.66
C LEU A 35 -30.72 -37.01 -15.22
N PRO A 36 -29.40 -37.19 -15.40
CA PRO A 36 -28.65 -38.29 -14.80
C PRO A 36 -28.87 -38.38 -13.28
N ASP A 37 -28.76 -39.58 -12.72
CA ASP A 37 -29.07 -39.86 -11.32
C ASP A 37 -28.25 -39.05 -10.31
N ASP A 38 -26.98 -38.76 -10.63
CA ASP A 38 -26.09 -37.94 -9.84
C ASP A 38 -26.49 -36.49 -9.79
N LEU A 39 -27.17 -35.98 -10.82
CA LEU A 39 -27.60 -34.58 -10.93
C LEU A 39 -29.04 -34.34 -10.44
N LYS A 40 -29.98 -35.26 -10.72
CA LYS A 40 -31.39 -35.08 -10.36
C LYS A 40 -31.64 -34.85 -8.87
N ASN A 41 -30.78 -35.48 -8.02
CA ASN A 41 -30.86 -35.38 -6.57
C ASN A 41 -29.85 -34.37 -5.97
N HIS A 42 -29.06 -33.69 -6.80
CA HIS A 42 -28.06 -32.76 -6.30
C HIS A 42 -28.70 -31.53 -5.71
N GLU A 43 -28.25 -31.08 -4.51
CA GLU A 43 -28.87 -29.96 -3.77
C GLU A 43 -28.92 -28.67 -4.58
N LEU A 44 -27.87 -28.35 -5.34
CA LEU A 44 -27.86 -27.17 -6.22
C LEU A 44 -28.94 -27.23 -7.30
N VAL A 45 -29.26 -28.45 -7.82
CA VAL A 45 -30.27 -28.62 -8.86
C VAL A 45 -31.69 -28.55 -8.27
N LYS A 46 -31.88 -29.02 -7.03
CA LYS A 46 -33.15 -28.93 -6.32
C LYS A 46 -33.61 -27.49 -6.09
N GLY A 47 -32.70 -26.53 -6.03
CA GLY A 47 -33.01 -25.11 -5.89
C GLY A 47 -33.69 -24.46 -7.10
N TYR A 48 -33.64 -25.08 -8.30
CA TYR A 48 -34.19 -24.49 -9.52
C TYR A 48 -35.55 -25.07 -9.85
N THR A 49 -36.54 -24.23 -10.13
CA THR A 49 -37.88 -24.64 -10.58
C THR A 49 -37.92 -24.88 -12.10
N LYS A 50 -37.09 -24.21 -12.88
CA LYS A 50 -37.01 -24.30 -14.35
C LYS A 50 -35.56 -24.52 -14.83
N PRO A 51 -35.34 -25.30 -15.88
CA PRO A 51 -34.00 -25.56 -16.40
C PRO A 51 -33.32 -24.26 -16.90
N GLY A 52 -34.10 -23.32 -17.44
CA GLY A 52 -33.59 -22.03 -17.89
C GLY A 52 -32.94 -21.20 -16.78
N ASP A 53 -33.39 -21.32 -15.55
CA ASP A 53 -32.82 -20.60 -14.40
C ASP A 53 -31.44 -21.18 -14.05
N ALA A 54 -31.33 -22.51 -14.01
CA ALA A 54 -30.04 -23.19 -13.79
C ALA A 54 -29.01 -22.85 -14.90
N ILE A 55 -29.45 -22.82 -16.16
CA ILE A 55 -28.58 -22.43 -17.30
C ILE A 55 -28.14 -20.98 -17.17
N ARG A 56 -29.06 -20.08 -16.79
CA ARG A 56 -28.75 -18.64 -16.62
C ARG A 56 -27.70 -18.44 -15.51
N ASP A 57 -27.85 -19.10 -14.40
CA ASP A 57 -26.89 -19.03 -13.30
C ASP A 57 -25.54 -19.65 -13.69
N TYR A 58 -25.56 -20.78 -14.43
CA TYR A 58 -24.33 -21.36 -14.97
C TYR A 58 -23.60 -20.38 -15.88
N VAL A 59 -24.29 -19.73 -16.81
CA VAL A 59 -23.69 -18.73 -17.74
C VAL A 59 -23.12 -17.54 -16.94
N LYS A 60 -23.85 -17.07 -15.92
CA LYS A 60 -23.39 -16.00 -15.02
C LYS A 60 -22.13 -16.41 -14.28
N ILE A 61 -22.13 -17.56 -13.61
CA ILE A 61 -20.97 -18.10 -12.88
C ILE A 61 -19.78 -18.31 -13.82
N LYS A 62 -20.00 -18.81 -15.04
CA LYS A 62 -18.94 -18.95 -16.04
C LYS A 62 -18.35 -17.62 -16.47
N GLY A 63 -19.19 -16.60 -16.65
CA GLY A 63 -18.72 -15.23 -16.94
C GLY A 63 -17.90 -14.65 -15.78
N GLU A 64 -18.38 -14.80 -14.56
CA GLU A 64 -17.67 -14.34 -13.36
C GLU A 64 -16.38 -15.14 -13.11
N SER A 65 -16.38 -16.45 -13.38
CA SER A 65 -15.22 -17.32 -13.19
C SER A 65 -14.06 -17.03 -14.16
N ALA A 66 -14.33 -16.35 -15.27
CA ALA A 66 -13.26 -15.87 -16.16
C ALA A 66 -12.31 -14.89 -15.46
N ASN A 67 -12.82 -14.15 -14.45
CA ASN A 67 -12.06 -13.21 -13.64
C ASN A 67 -11.52 -13.85 -12.34
N TYR A 68 -11.87 -15.11 -12.07
CA TYR A 68 -11.38 -15.79 -10.87
C TYR A 68 -9.90 -16.10 -10.97
N ILE A 69 -9.16 -15.70 -9.96
CA ILE A 69 -7.73 -15.98 -9.82
C ILE A 69 -7.59 -17.24 -8.95
N LYS A 70 -7.25 -18.37 -9.57
CA LYS A 70 -6.99 -19.63 -8.85
C LYS A 70 -5.80 -19.42 -7.90
N PRO A 71 -5.93 -19.69 -6.59
CA PRO A 71 -4.83 -19.58 -5.65
C PRO A 71 -3.64 -20.46 -6.06
N LEU A 72 -2.42 -19.97 -5.78
CA LEU A 72 -1.22 -20.78 -5.93
C LEU A 72 -1.13 -21.85 -4.86
N THR A 73 -0.56 -22.98 -5.24
CA THR A 73 -0.20 -24.08 -4.35
C THR A 73 1.30 -24.34 -4.45
N GLU A 74 1.84 -25.18 -3.57
CA GLU A 74 3.25 -25.60 -3.64
C GLU A 74 3.58 -26.30 -4.96
N GLN A 75 2.59 -26.94 -5.58
CA GLN A 75 2.71 -27.70 -6.83
C GLN A 75 2.49 -26.82 -8.07
N SER A 76 2.19 -25.53 -7.91
CA SER A 76 1.97 -24.63 -9.05
C SER A 76 3.24 -24.47 -9.89
N THR A 77 3.08 -24.64 -11.21
CA THR A 77 4.18 -24.50 -12.17
C THR A 77 4.68 -23.06 -12.28
N PRO A 78 5.88 -22.82 -12.82
CA PRO A 78 6.37 -21.46 -13.08
C PRO A 78 5.41 -20.63 -13.96
N GLU A 79 4.79 -21.27 -14.96
CA GLU A 79 3.84 -20.65 -15.88
C GLU A 79 2.53 -20.25 -15.15
N GLU A 80 2.01 -21.12 -14.28
CA GLU A 80 0.84 -20.84 -13.45
C GLU A 80 1.13 -19.67 -12.49
N LYS A 81 2.31 -19.65 -11.87
CA LYS A 81 2.76 -18.54 -11.01
C LYS A 81 2.87 -17.23 -11.80
N ALA A 82 3.46 -17.27 -13.00
CA ALA A 82 3.59 -16.10 -13.85
C ALA A 82 2.23 -15.53 -14.26
N ALA A 83 1.29 -16.39 -14.67
CA ALA A 83 -0.08 -16.00 -15.03
C ALA A 83 -0.86 -15.45 -13.82
N TYR A 84 -0.68 -16.03 -12.64
CA TYR A 84 -1.28 -15.56 -11.40
C TYR A 84 -0.80 -14.14 -11.06
N TYR A 85 0.52 -13.92 -11.04
CA TYR A 85 1.08 -12.61 -10.72
C TYR A 85 0.74 -11.54 -11.76
N ALA A 86 0.69 -11.92 -13.05
CA ALA A 86 0.24 -11.01 -14.11
C ALA A 86 -1.20 -10.53 -13.87
N LYS A 87 -2.12 -11.44 -13.48
CA LYS A 87 -3.51 -11.07 -13.12
C LYS A 87 -3.60 -10.18 -11.89
N LEU A 88 -2.63 -10.26 -10.96
CA LEU A 88 -2.53 -9.36 -9.82
C LEU A 88 -1.93 -8.00 -10.17
N GLY A 89 -1.49 -7.79 -11.39
CA GLY A 89 -0.92 -6.53 -11.86
C GLY A 89 0.60 -6.43 -11.73
N ARG A 90 1.31 -7.59 -11.65
CA ARG A 90 2.77 -7.60 -11.80
C ARG A 90 3.13 -7.19 -13.23
N PRO A 91 4.10 -6.30 -13.46
CA PRO A 91 4.58 -5.97 -14.80
C PRO A 91 5.23 -7.20 -15.47
N GLU A 92 5.40 -7.17 -16.78
CA GLU A 92 6.02 -8.26 -17.55
C GLU A 92 7.51 -8.44 -17.23
N LYS A 93 8.17 -7.35 -16.79
CA LYS A 93 9.59 -7.31 -16.47
C LYS A 93 9.86 -6.31 -15.32
N PRO A 94 10.99 -6.43 -14.61
CA PRO A 94 11.31 -5.57 -13.46
C PRO A 94 11.27 -4.08 -13.76
N GLU A 95 11.73 -3.65 -14.94
CA GLU A 95 11.74 -2.24 -15.34
C GLU A 95 10.34 -1.65 -15.45
N GLY A 96 9.32 -2.49 -15.61
CA GLY A 96 7.93 -2.07 -15.65
C GLY A 96 7.39 -1.48 -14.34
N TYR A 97 8.12 -1.56 -13.22
CA TYR A 97 7.81 -0.81 -12.00
C TYR A 97 8.10 0.68 -12.14
N GLU A 98 9.00 1.08 -13.07
CA GLU A 98 9.30 2.49 -13.39
C GLU A 98 9.81 3.27 -12.17
N PHE A 99 10.71 2.68 -11.39
CA PHE A 99 11.32 3.34 -10.24
C PHE A 99 12.31 4.40 -10.72
N THR A 100 11.94 5.65 -10.53
CA THR A 100 12.75 6.83 -10.89
C THR A 100 13.22 7.55 -9.64
N LYS A 101 14.20 8.45 -9.80
CA LYS A 101 14.65 9.31 -8.70
C LYS A 101 13.48 10.14 -8.17
N PRO A 102 13.21 10.08 -6.85
CA PRO A 102 12.16 10.86 -6.22
C PRO A 102 12.48 12.37 -6.29
N GLU A 103 11.41 13.16 -6.36
CA GLU A 103 11.54 14.60 -6.21
C GLU A 103 12.07 14.96 -4.81
N GLY A 104 12.98 15.93 -4.75
CA GLY A 104 13.59 16.37 -3.48
C GLY A 104 14.73 15.49 -2.97
N LEU A 105 15.00 14.33 -3.57
CA LEU A 105 16.18 13.53 -3.23
C LEU A 105 17.42 14.08 -3.97
N PRO A 106 18.53 14.41 -3.26
CA PRO A 106 19.80 14.77 -3.88
C PRO A 106 20.33 13.70 -4.84
N ASP A 107 21.02 14.11 -5.91
CA ASP A 107 21.52 13.16 -6.92
C ASP A 107 22.51 12.15 -6.32
N GLU A 108 23.35 12.60 -5.39
CA GLU A 108 24.32 11.77 -4.68
C GLU A 108 23.69 10.71 -3.76
N MET A 109 22.43 10.88 -3.40
CA MET A 109 21.68 9.92 -2.57
C MET A 109 20.86 8.94 -3.40
N PHE A 110 20.68 9.19 -4.69
CA PHE A 110 19.97 8.27 -5.58
C PHE A 110 20.91 7.23 -6.16
N ASN A 111 20.61 5.95 -5.89
CA ASN A 111 21.37 4.84 -6.46
C ASN A 111 20.50 4.07 -7.46
N PRO A 112 20.70 4.28 -8.78
CA PRO A 112 19.93 3.60 -9.82
C PRO A 112 20.05 2.07 -9.77
N LYS A 113 21.24 1.57 -9.37
CA LYS A 113 21.45 0.13 -9.23
C LYS A 113 20.58 -0.44 -8.11
N LEU A 114 20.51 0.23 -6.96
CA LEU A 114 19.67 -0.20 -5.84
C LEU A 114 18.19 -0.18 -6.22
N ALA A 115 17.73 0.82 -6.97
CA ALA A 115 16.36 0.87 -7.49
C ALA A 115 16.07 -0.31 -8.43
N GLY A 116 17.03 -0.66 -9.31
CA GLY A 116 16.92 -1.84 -10.18
C GLY A 116 16.92 -3.17 -9.41
N ASP A 117 17.82 -3.32 -8.44
CA ASP A 117 17.88 -4.52 -7.59
C ASP A 117 16.56 -4.68 -6.78
N PHE A 118 15.97 -3.58 -6.31
CA PHE A 118 14.69 -3.59 -5.62
C PHE A 118 13.54 -3.95 -6.57
N ALA A 119 13.54 -3.43 -7.80
CA ALA A 119 12.57 -3.80 -8.83
C ALA A 119 12.63 -5.30 -9.14
N GLN A 120 13.84 -5.84 -9.29
CA GLN A 120 14.06 -7.28 -9.51
C GLN A 120 13.52 -8.11 -8.35
N PHE A 121 13.83 -7.73 -7.11
CA PHE A 121 13.33 -8.40 -5.92
C PHE A 121 11.80 -8.44 -5.87
N LEU A 122 11.13 -7.31 -6.09
CA LEU A 122 9.67 -7.22 -6.10
C LEU A 122 9.04 -8.03 -7.23
N TYR A 123 9.69 -8.07 -8.39
CA TYR A 123 9.27 -8.90 -9.51
C TYR A 123 9.29 -10.38 -9.17
N GLU A 124 10.36 -10.86 -8.56
CA GLU A 124 10.49 -12.26 -8.11
C GLU A 124 9.44 -12.62 -7.04
N LYS A 125 9.06 -11.66 -6.19
CA LYS A 125 8.00 -11.84 -5.20
C LYS A 125 6.60 -11.71 -5.78
N GLY A 126 6.46 -11.36 -7.05
CA GLY A 126 5.17 -11.26 -7.73
C GLY A 126 4.37 -10.01 -7.33
N ALA A 127 5.03 -8.96 -6.85
CA ALA A 127 4.36 -7.77 -6.35
C ALA A 127 3.57 -7.05 -7.46
N PRO A 128 2.31 -6.64 -7.23
CA PRO A 128 1.58 -5.76 -8.12
C PRO A 128 2.29 -4.42 -8.31
N LYS A 129 2.23 -3.84 -9.52
CA LYS A 129 2.88 -2.55 -9.82
C LYS A 129 2.46 -1.44 -8.86
N SER A 130 1.17 -1.32 -8.57
CA SER A 130 0.64 -0.30 -7.67
C SER A 130 1.24 -0.42 -6.27
N LEU A 131 1.22 -1.61 -5.67
CA LEU A 131 1.79 -1.85 -4.35
C LEU A 131 3.29 -1.55 -4.32
N ALA A 132 4.03 -1.99 -5.34
CA ALA A 132 5.46 -1.74 -5.45
C ALA A 132 5.78 -0.24 -5.53
N GLN A 133 5.01 0.52 -6.31
CA GLN A 133 5.15 1.98 -6.41
C GLN A 133 4.78 2.69 -5.11
N ASP A 134 3.76 2.24 -4.39
CA ASP A 134 3.37 2.83 -3.10
C ASP A 134 4.46 2.61 -2.04
N ILE A 135 5.03 1.40 -1.96
CA ILE A 135 6.16 1.10 -1.06
C ILE A 135 7.37 1.97 -1.42
N TYR A 136 7.68 2.07 -2.71
CA TYR A 136 8.81 2.89 -3.19
C TYR A 136 8.64 4.37 -2.85
N LYS A 137 7.46 4.94 -3.08
CA LYS A 137 7.13 6.32 -2.72
C LYS A 137 7.23 6.56 -1.22
N TRP A 138 6.63 5.69 -0.42
CA TRP A 138 6.65 5.81 1.03
C TRP A 138 8.07 5.79 1.58
N TYR A 139 8.89 4.82 1.14
CA TYR A 139 10.28 4.71 1.56
C TYR A 139 11.10 5.96 1.18
N ASN A 140 10.97 6.41 -0.06
CA ASN A 140 11.71 7.57 -0.53
C ASN A 140 11.28 8.86 0.18
N GLN A 141 9.98 9.02 0.47
CA GLN A 141 9.51 10.16 1.25
C GLN A 141 10.16 10.17 2.64
N MET A 142 10.23 9.03 3.30
CA MET A 142 10.91 8.90 4.58
C MET A 142 12.40 9.29 4.50
N VAL A 143 13.10 8.91 3.41
CA VAL A 143 14.50 9.28 3.19
C VAL A 143 14.66 10.78 2.96
N VAL A 144 13.79 11.39 2.14
CA VAL A 144 13.80 12.84 1.89
C VAL A 144 13.55 13.62 3.17
N ASP A 145 12.56 13.23 3.97
CA ASP A 145 12.20 13.89 5.23
C ASP A 145 13.32 13.77 6.28
N SER A 146 13.94 12.60 6.35
CA SER A 146 15.09 12.36 7.22
C SER A 146 16.29 13.22 6.84
N ASN A 147 16.61 13.31 5.55
CA ASN A 147 17.69 14.16 5.04
C ASN A 147 17.43 15.65 5.32
N LYS A 148 16.19 16.10 5.13
CA LYS A 148 15.80 17.48 5.45
C LYS A 148 15.98 17.76 6.94
N THR A 149 15.50 16.87 7.79
CA THR A 149 15.64 17.00 9.25
C THR A 149 17.11 17.08 9.68
N ALA A 150 17.98 16.24 9.10
CA ALA A 150 19.41 16.26 9.38
C ALA A 150 20.06 17.61 8.99
N LYS A 151 19.72 18.14 7.81
CA LYS A 151 20.22 19.46 7.36
C LYS A 151 19.73 20.60 8.23
N ASP A 152 18.46 20.56 8.65
CA ASP A 152 17.89 21.57 9.54
C ASP A 152 18.57 21.55 10.92
N GLN A 153 18.89 20.36 11.45
CA GLN A 153 19.63 20.19 12.69
C GLN A 153 21.07 20.72 12.59
N GLU A 154 21.77 20.40 11.50
CA GLU A 154 23.12 20.90 11.23
C GLU A 154 23.12 22.45 11.15
N ALA A 155 22.17 23.03 10.42
CA ALA A 155 22.03 24.47 10.35
C ALA A 155 21.79 25.11 11.72
N GLN A 156 20.93 24.50 12.56
CA GLN A 156 20.69 24.99 13.91
C GLN A 156 21.93 24.88 14.81
N GLN A 157 22.72 23.82 14.68
CA GLN A 157 23.99 23.65 15.42
C GLN A 157 24.99 24.75 15.03
N VAL A 158 25.15 25.01 13.75
CA VAL A 158 26.05 26.10 13.27
C VAL A 158 25.63 27.46 13.81
N VAL A 159 24.32 27.74 13.86
CA VAL A 159 23.82 29.00 14.44
C VAL A 159 24.11 29.06 15.93
N ALA A 160 23.83 27.98 16.69
CA ALA A 160 24.09 27.91 18.12
C ALA A 160 25.58 28.05 18.46
N GLU A 161 26.48 27.44 17.67
CA GLU A 161 27.92 27.61 17.86
C GLU A 161 28.38 29.04 17.59
N LYS A 162 27.87 29.69 16.55
CA LYS A 162 28.17 31.11 16.30
C LYS A 162 27.72 31.99 17.46
N GLN A 163 26.51 31.80 17.98
CA GLN A 163 26.00 32.55 19.11
C GLN A 163 26.88 32.35 20.35
N LYS A 164 27.24 31.10 20.69
CA LYS A 164 28.16 30.82 21.79
C LYS A 164 29.52 31.52 21.61
N THR A 165 30.07 31.46 20.40
CA THR A 165 31.34 32.11 20.07
C THR A 165 31.24 33.61 20.27
N GLU A 166 30.17 34.25 19.80
CA GLU A 166 29.93 35.67 20.00
C GLU A 166 29.76 36.06 21.46
N GLU A 167 29.04 35.25 22.24
CA GLU A 167 28.90 35.47 23.69
C GLU A 167 30.25 35.39 24.40
N VAL A 168 31.08 34.38 24.07
CA VAL A 168 32.43 34.24 24.64
C VAL A 168 33.31 35.42 24.26
N LEU A 169 33.30 35.82 22.97
CA LEU A 169 34.07 36.97 22.51
C LEU A 169 33.63 38.27 23.20
N ASN A 170 32.33 38.49 23.41
CA ASN A 170 31.83 39.64 24.12
C ASN A 170 32.24 39.66 25.59
N LYS A 171 32.21 38.52 26.27
CA LYS A 171 32.75 38.39 27.65
C LYS A 171 34.22 38.73 27.68
N LEU A 172 35.03 38.16 26.80
CA LEU A 172 36.47 38.41 26.75
C LEU A 172 36.77 39.90 26.42
N LYS A 173 36.02 40.56 25.54
CA LYS A 173 36.17 41.97 25.29
C LYS A 173 35.89 42.85 26.51
N ASN A 174 34.93 42.44 27.37
CA ASN A 174 34.62 43.12 28.60
C ASN A 174 35.66 42.92 29.69
N GLU A 175 36.26 41.71 29.74
CA GLU A 175 37.31 41.36 30.71
C GLU A 175 38.67 41.93 30.30
N TRP A 176 39.01 41.96 29.03
CA TRP A 176 40.27 42.44 28.49
C TRP A 176 40.09 43.82 27.87
N VAL A 177 39.98 44.84 28.72
CA VAL A 177 39.71 46.21 28.29
C VAL A 177 40.92 46.81 27.54
N GLY A 178 40.65 47.54 26.45
CA GLY A 178 41.64 48.27 25.63
C GLY A 178 42.49 47.33 24.77
N ASP A 179 43.76 47.64 24.60
CA ASP A 179 44.70 46.90 23.71
C ASP A 179 44.96 45.45 24.14
N LYS A 180 44.57 45.08 25.38
CA LYS A 180 44.79 43.74 25.92
C LYS A 180 43.92 42.67 25.18
N PHE A 181 42.79 43.03 24.63
CA PHE A 181 41.92 42.08 23.89
C PHE A 181 42.62 41.56 22.64
N GLU A 182 43.17 42.46 21.78
CA GLU A 182 43.84 42.06 20.55
C GLU A 182 45.17 41.36 20.82
N ALA A 183 45.93 41.77 21.83
CA ALA A 183 47.16 41.13 22.23
C ALA A 183 46.92 39.68 22.74
N ASN A 184 45.97 39.45 23.58
CA ASN A 184 45.67 38.12 24.14
C ASN A 184 45.00 37.23 23.08
N LYS A 185 44.21 37.79 22.18
CA LYS A 185 43.61 37.08 21.02
C LYS A 185 44.72 36.56 20.09
N ALA A 186 45.73 37.39 19.80
CA ALA A 186 46.87 36.96 18.97
C ALA A 186 47.63 35.78 19.60
N ILE A 187 47.90 35.86 20.89
CA ILE A 187 48.55 34.73 21.63
C ILE A 187 47.70 33.46 21.60
N ALA A 188 46.39 33.59 21.78
CA ALA A 188 45.50 32.41 21.75
C ALA A 188 45.44 31.78 20.35
N VAL A 189 45.51 32.55 19.27
CA VAL A 189 45.52 32.01 17.88
C VAL A 189 46.87 31.32 17.55
N GLU A 190 48.00 31.81 18.12
CA GLU A 190 49.29 31.17 17.93
C GLU A 190 49.45 29.85 18.72
N ALA A 191 48.64 29.64 19.74
CA ALA A 191 48.69 28.45 20.61
C ALA A 191 47.93 27.24 20.08
N PHE A 192 47.13 27.41 19.01
CA PHE A 192 46.33 26.38 18.38
C PHE A 192 46.65 26.22 16.88
#